data_5f3bb3d3b76e7ca87759422d44113cf0
#
_entry.id   5f3bb3d3b76e7ca87759422d44113cf0
#
_cell.length_a   1.000
_cell.length_b   1.000
_cell.length_c   1.000
_cell.angle_alpha   90.00
_cell.angle_beta   90.00
_cell.angle_gamma   90.00
#
_symmetry.space_group_name_H-M   'P 1'
#
loop_
_entity.id
_entity.type
_entity.pdbx_description
1 polymer ?
#
loop_
_entity_poly.entity_id
_entity_poly.type
_entity_poly.pdbx_seq_one_letter_code
_entity_poly.pdbx_strand_id
1 'polypeptide(L)'
;GRGQKLSASAVKEVALANNIAVEQPVTFKKSSAEGLAARQTLRTYQPDVMIVAAYGLILPIGVLETPTHGCLNIHASLLPRWRGAAPIHRALLAGDDETGITIMQMDKGLDTGDMLYKVSESIASDDTAASLHDKMAALVATAISTVLKDLAAYQAQAIAQNDSQANYAEKLIKTEGEVDWSQPASAIERQIRGLTPWPGAYTFLAGQRVKVLASL
;
A
#
# COMPACT_ATOMS: atom_id res chain seq x y z
N GLY A 1 -18.93 2.33 2.62
CA GLY A 1 -19.68 1.91 1.44
C GLY A 1 -20.93 2.76 1.24
N ARG A 2 -21.57 2.70 0.09
CA ARG A 2 -22.88 3.33 -0.14
C ARG A 2 -23.88 2.73 0.87
N GLY A 3 -24.48 3.56 1.72
CA GLY A 3 -25.46 3.15 2.72
C GLY A 3 -24.98 3.10 4.16
N GLN A 4 -23.75 3.49 4.46
CA GLN A 4 -23.19 3.64 5.84
C GLN A 4 -23.35 2.40 6.77
N LYS A 5 -23.59 1.20 6.24
CA LYS A 5 -23.55 -0.01 7.06
C LYS A 5 -22.10 -0.31 7.45
N LEU A 6 -21.85 -0.42 8.75
CA LEU A 6 -20.59 -0.90 9.26
C LEU A 6 -20.45 -2.38 8.89
N SER A 7 -19.37 -2.69 8.16
CA SER A 7 -18.96 -4.08 7.87
C SER A 7 -17.54 -4.30 8.40
N ALA A 8 -17.28 -5.50 8.87
CA ALA A 8 -15.92 -5.87 9.22
C ALA A 8 -15.02 -5.82 7.98
N SER A 9 -13.74 -5.51 8.17
CA SER A 9 -12.75 -5.69 7.10
C SER A 9 -12.41 -7.18 6.95
N ALA A 10 -11.95 -7.60 5.78
CA ALA A 10 -11.53 -8.98 5.54
C ALA A 10 -10.48 -9.46 6.57
N VAL A 11 -9.53 -8.60 6.92
CA VAL A 11 -8.52 -8.90 7.95
C VAL A 11 -9.16 -9.16 9.31
N LYS A 12 -10.15 -8.35 9.70
CA LYS A 12 -10.87 -8.55 10.95
C LYS A 12 -11.67 -9.86 10.94
N GLU A 13 -12.33 -10.18 9.84
CA GLU A 13 -13.09 -11.43 9.71
C GLU A 13 -12.18 -12.65 9.86
N VAL A 14 -11.03 -12.65 9.18
CA VAL A 14 -10.03 -13.73 9.28
C VAL A 14 -9.47 -13.82 10.71
N ALA A 15 -9.16 -12.69 11.34
CA ALA A 15 -8.64 -12.70 12.71
C ALA A 15 -9.65 -13.31 13.69
N LEU A 16 -10.92 -12.90 13.62
CA LEU A 16 -11.98 -13.44 14.48
C LEU A 16 -12.22 -14.93 14.23
N ALA A 17 -12.20 -15.38 12.97
CA ALA A 17 -12.37 -16.80 12.62
C ALA A 17 -11.23 -17.69 13.17
N ASN A 18 -10.06 -17.09 13.42
CA ASN A 18 -8.89 -17.79 13.97
C ASN A 18 -8.63 -17.47 15.46
N ASN A 19 -9.60 -16.88 16.17
CA ASN A 19 -9.48 -16.48 17.57
C ASN A 19 -8.28 -15.54 17.86
N ILE A 20 -7.90 -14.72 16.90
CA ILE A 20 -6.87 -13.70 17.07
C ILE A 20 -7.53 -12.43 17.61
N ALA A 21 -6.96 -11.86 18.68
CA ALA A 21 -7.44 -10.62 19.26
C ALA A 21 -7.44 -9.47 18.24
N VAL A 22 -8.51 -8.68 18.25
CA VAL A 22 -8.68 -7.56 17.32
C VAL A 22 -8.84 -6.25 18.09
N GLU A 23 -7.91 -5.34 17.89
CA GLU A 23 -7.97 -3.98 18.40
C GLU A 23 -8.24 -3.00 17.25
N GLN A 24 -9.04 -1.99 17.50
CA GLN A 24 -9.40 -0.99 16.48
C GLN A 24 -9.25 0.44 17.04
N PRO A 25 -8.05 0.85 17.48
CA PRO A 25 -7.85 2.19 17.98
C PRO A 25 -8.01 3.22 16.85
N VAL A 26 -8.69 4.32 17.13
CA VAL A 26 -8.87 5.40 16.17
C VAL A 26 -7.62 6.26 15.98
N THR A 27 -6.69 6.19 16.93
CA THR A 27 -5.43 6.96 16.89
C THR A 27 -4.38 6.40 17.84
N PHE A 28 -3.11 6.71 17.57
CA PHE A 28 -1.98 6.51 18.47
C PHE A 28 -1.38 7.84 18.97
N LYS A 29 -2.06 8.96 18.81
CA LYS A 29 -1.55 10.27 19.22
C LYS A 29 -1.42 10.37 20.74
N LYS A 30 -0.25 10.82 21.24
CA LYS A 30 -0.02 11.04 22.69
C LYS A 30 -0.90 12.15 23.29
N SER A 31 -1.46 13.01 22.46
CA SER A 31 -2.31 14.13 22.86
C SER A 31 -3.76 13.75 23.17
N SER A 32 -4.14 12.49 22.98
CA SER A 32 -5.50 12.02 23.28
C SER A 32 -5.49 10.85 24.26
N ALA A 33 -6.53 10.71 25.07
CA ALA A 33 -6.70 9.60 25.99
C ALA A 33 -6.77 8.25 25.25
N GLU A 34 -7.49 8.21 24.11
CA GLU A 34 -7.62 7.03 23.27
C GLU A 34 -6.27 6.59 22.71
N GLY A 35 -5.43 7.56 22.28
CA GLY A 35 -4.12 7.24 21.76
C GLY A 35 -3.15 6.76 22.83
N LEU A 36 -3.25 7.24 24.05
CA LEU A 36 -2.49 6.74 25.19
C LEU A 36 -2.93 5.31 25.56
N ALA A 37 -4.25 5.07 25.63
CA ALA A 37 -4.80 3.75 25.89
C ALA A 37 -4.38 2.74 24.81
N ALA A 38 -4.48 3.11 23.53
CA ALA A 38 -4.05 2.27 22.42
C ALA A 38 -2.58 1.86 22.49
N ARG A 39 -1.70 2.80 22.86
CA ARG A 39 -0.26 2.51 23.08
C ARG A 39 -0.04 1.59 24.27
N GLN A 40 -0.81 1.77 25.34
CA GLN A 40 -0.72 0.90 26.51
C GLN A 40 -1.16 -0.53 26.14
N THR A 41 -2.27 -0.68 25.45
CA THR A 41 -2.75 -2.00 24.95
C THR A 41 -1.70 -2.65 24.07
N LEU A 42 -1.11 -1.90 23.11
CA LEU A 42 -0.06 -2.45 22.24
C LEU A 42 1.14 -2.99 23.06
N ARG A 43 1.56 -2.29 24.10
CA ARG A 43 2.66 -2.73 24.98
C ARG A 43 2.32 -4.00 25.78
N THR A 44 1.05 -4.19 26.15
CA THR A 44 0.65 -5.42 26.88
C THR A 44 0.80 -6.69 26.03
N TYR A 45 0.75 -6.56 24.70
CA TYR A 45 1.01 -7.68 23.80
C TYR A 45 2.49 -8.07 23.71
N GLN A 46 3.41 -7.20 24.12
CA GLN A 46 4.88 -7.41 24.03
C GLN A 46 5.31 -7.96 22.66
N PRO A 47 4.95 -7.31 21.56
CA PRO A 47 5.20 -7.86 20.23
C PRO A 47 6.72 -7.96 19.95
N ASP A 48 7.15 -9.08 19.37
CA ASP A 48 8.52 -9.22 18.87
C ASP A 48 8.73 -8.40 17.61
N VAL A 49 7.75 -8.42 16.71
CA VAL A 49 7.74 -7.66 15.45
C VAL A 49 6.31 -7.20 15.15
N MET A 50 6.16 -6.07 14.49
CA MET A 50 4.86 -5.59 14.01
C MET A 50 4.88 -5.50 12.48
N ILE A 51 3.92 -6.16 11.82
CA ILE A 51 3.75 -6.09 10.38
C ILE A 51 2.69 -5.05 10.06
N VAL A 52 3.05 -4.12 9.19
CA VAL A 52 2.18 -3.03 8.74
C VAL A 52 1.85 -3.24 7.26
N ALA A 53 0.58 -3.23 6.93
CA ALA A 53 0.09 -3.36 5.57
C ALA A 53 -1.07 -2.38 5.34
N ALA A 54 -1.00 -1.57 4.29
CA ALA A 54 -2.04 -0.64 3.90
C ALA A 54 -2.57 0.25 5.05
N TYR A 55 -1.70 0.67 5.95
CA TYR A 55 -2.05 1.52 7.08
C TYR A 55 -1.96 3.00 6.69
N GLY A 56 -3.11 3.64 6.57
CA GLY A 56 -3.24 5.00 6.02
C GLY A 56 -2.87 6.15 6.97
N LEU A 57 -2.26 5.87 8.14
CA LEU A 57 -1.87 6.88 9.11
C LEU A 57 -0.37 6.76 9.44
N ILE A 58 0.25 7.88 9.79
CA ILE A 58 1.64 7.88 10.27
C ILE A 58 1.69 7.26 11.66
N LEU A 59 2.51 6.22 11.84
CA LEU A 59 2.80 5.63 13.14
C LEU A 59 3.83 6.50 13.88
N PRO A 60 3.51 6.95 15.10
CA PRO A 60 4.47 7.73 15.89
C PRO A 60 5.67 6.87 16.30
N ILE A 61 6.86 7.50 16.41
CA ILE A 61 8.12 6.82 16.74
C ILE A 61 8.02 5.86 17.93
N GLY A 62 7.36 6.26 19.01
CA GLY A 62 7.19 5.38 20.17
C GLY A 62 6.15 4.25 19.99
N VAL A 63 5.55 4.10 18.81
CA VAL A 63 4.81 2.91 18.37
C VAL A 63 5.74 2.05 17.53
N LEU A 64 6.52 2.65 16.64
CA LEU A 64 7.51 1.96 15.81
C LEU A 64 8.58 1.24 16.65
N GLU A 65 8.94 1.82 17.80
CA GLU A 65 9.93 1.29 18.74
C GLU A 65 9.35 0.31 19.79
N THR A 66 8.04 0.02 19.75
CA THR A 66 7.42 -0.89 20.73
C THR A 66 7.84 -2.35 20.50
N PRO A 67 7.86 -2.89 19.26
CA PRO A 67 8.33 -4.25 19.03
C PRO A 67 9.85 -4.37 19.14
N THR A 68 10.34 -5.51 19.64
CA THR A 68 11.79 -5.81 19.80
C THR A 68 12.55 -5.70 18.47
N HIS A 69 11.96 -6.19 17.38
CA HIS A 69 12.51 -6.16 16.02
C HIS A 69 11.92 -5.00 15.18
N GLY A 70 11.21 -4.07 15.83
CA GLY A 70 10.60 -2.93 15.16
C GLY A 70 9.41 -3.29 14.27
N CYS A 71 9.10 -2.40 13.35
CA CYS A 71 7.96 -2.52 12.45
C CYS A 71 8.42 -2.77 11.02
N LEU A 72 7.82 -3.75 10.35
CA LEU A 72 8.04 -4.03 8.94
C LEU A 72 6.83 -3.55 8.14
N ASN A 73 7.05 -2.77 7.08
CA ASN A 73 6.00 -2.41 6.15
C ASN A 73 6.04 -3.29 4.91
N ILE A 74 4.87 -3.73 4.47
CA ILE A 74 4.67 -4.38 3.17
C ILE A 74 4.28 -3.29 2.19
N HIS A 75 5.25 -2.89 1.34
CA HIS A 75 5.03 -1.82 0.37
C HIS A 75 4.86 -2.37 -1.04
N ALA A 76 3.81 -1.93 -1.74
CA ALA A 76 3.43 -2.48 -3.05
C ALA A 76 4.15 -1.78 -4.20
N SER A 77 5.48 -1.67 -4.11
CA SER A 77 6.37 -1.26 -5.20
C SER A 77 7.78 -1.81 -5.01
N LEU A 78 8.62 -1.64 -6.03
CA LEU A 78 10.06 -1.90 -5.97
C LEU A 78 10.78 -0.64 -5.47
N LEU A 79 10.78 -0.41 -4.14
CA LEU A 79 11.45 0.75 -3.54
C LEU A 79 12.91 0.88 -4.00
N PRO A 80 13.42 2.11 -4.17
CA PRO A 80 12.89 3.39 -3.72
C PRO A 80 11.85 4.02 -4.66
N ARG A 81 11.49 3.35 -5.78
CA ARG A 81 10.47 3.85 -6.70
C ARG A 81 9.08 3.70 -6.08
N TRP A 82 8.26 4.75 -6.23
CA TRP A 82 6.86 4.79 -5.79
C TRP A 82 6.69 4.68 -4.27
N ARG A 83 7.46 5.44 -3.47
CA ARG A 83 7.12 5.70 -2.06
C ARG A 83 5.74 6.36 -1.98
N GLY A 84 4.94 6.09 -0.96
CA GLY A 84 3.68 6.77 -0.72
C GLY A 84 2.42 5.93 -0.96
N ALA A 85 1.30 6.60 -1.29
CA ALA A 85 -0.03 6.06 -1.05
C ALA A 85 -0.62 5.17 -2.16
N ALA A 86 -0.17 5.32 -3.42
CA ALA A 86 -0.80 4.67 -4.57
C ALA A 86 0.20 4.02 -5.54
N PRO A 87 1.18 3.22 -5.05
CA PRO A 87 2.28 2.71 -5.88
C PRO A 87 1.81 1.88 -7.07
N ILE A 88 0.84 0.98 -6.89
CA ILE A 88 0.30 0.12 -7.96
C ILE A 88 -0.28 0.97 -9.11
N HIS A 89 -1.10 1.94 -8.77
CA HIS A 89 -1.72 2.81 -9.79
C HIS A 89 -0.66 3.66 -10.51
N ARG A 90 0.30 4.22 -9.77
CA ARG A 90 1.33 5.09 -10.36
C ARG A 90 2.28 4.31 -11.28
N ALA A 91 2.60 3.07 -10.96
CA ALA A 91 3.37 2.20 -11.85
C ALA A 91 2.65 1.98 -13.19
N LEU A 92 1.35 1.63 -13.15
CA LEU A 92 0.53 1.47 -14.36
C LEU A 92 0.42 2.78 -15.16
N LEU A 93 0.11 3.89 -14.51
CA LEU A 93 -0.03 5.20 -15.17
C LEU A 93 1.28 5.66 -15.83
N ALA A 94 2.42 5.36 -15.22
CA ALA A 94 3.73 5.68 -15.76
C ALA A 94 4.12 4.78 -16.94
N GLY A 95 3.50 3.60 -17.05
CA GLY A 95 3.86 2.59 -18.04
C GLY A 95 5.10 1.81 -17.67
N ASP A 96 5.29 1.53 -16.38
CA ASP A 96 6.35 0.63 -15.92
C ASP A 96 6.07 -0.79 -16.44
N ASP A 97 7.13 -1.50 -16.80
CA ASP A 97 7.04 -2.89 -17.27
C ASP A 97 6.93 -3.89 -16.12
N GLU A 98 7.36 -3.49 -14.92
CA GLU A 98 7.30 -4.30 -13.70
C GLU A 98 6.98 -3.45 -12.47
N THR A 99 6.43 -4.11 -11.48
CA THR A 99 6.24 -3.62 -10.12
C THR A 99 6.58 -4.73 -9.13
N GLY A 100 6.19 -4.64 -7.87
CA GLY A 100 6.44 -5.72 -6.93
C GLY A 100 6.11 -5.36 -5.49
N ILE A 101 6.62 -6.19 -4.60
CA ILE A 101 6.52 -5.99 -3.15
C ILE A 101 7.90 -5.76 -2.59
N THR A 102 8.04 -4.74 -1.75
CA THR A 102 9.20 -4.55 -0.87
C THR A 102 8.78 -4.72 0.58
N ILE A 103 9.45 -5.63 1.30
CA ILE A 103 9.39 -5.66 2.76
C ILE A 103 10.49 -4.74 3.26
N MET A 104 10.13 -3.72 4.02
CA MET A 104 11.08 -2.72 4.53
C MET A 104 10.97 -2.55 6.04
N GLN A 105 12.07 -2.22 6.70
CA GLN A 105 12.08 -1.75 8.08
C GLN A 105 11.49 -0.34 8.12
N MET A 106 10.51 -0.09 8.98
CA MET A 106 9.93 1.24 9.08
C MET A 106 10.83 2.17 9.92
N ASP A 107 10.93 3.38 9.46
CA ASP A 107 11.54 4.52 10.16
C ASP A 107 10.52 5.66 10.33
N LYS A 108 10.99 6.85 10.70
CA LYS A 108 10.16 8.05 10.86
C LYS A 108 9.69 8.69 9.54
N GLY A 109 10.30 8.29 8.43
CA GLY A 109 10.00 8.83 7.09
C GLY A 109 8.83 8.13 6.42
N LEU A 110 8.42 8.65 5.28
CA LEU A 110 7.39 8.03 4.46
C LEU A 110 8.06 7.04 3.50
N ASP A 111 7.99 5.76 3.85
CA ASP A 111 8.54 4.64 3.07
C ASP A 111 10.04 4.79 2.74
N THR A 112 10.82 5.35 3.69
CA THR A 112 12.26 5.65 3.52
C THR A 112 13.18 4.62 4.15
N GLY A 113 12.67 3.73 4.97
CA GLY A 113 13.46 2.77 5.71
C GLY A 113 14.12 1.70 4.86
N ASP A 114 15.04 0.96 5.46
CA ASP A 114 15.88 -0.01 4.77
C ASP A 114 15.08 -1.18 4.22
N MET A 115 15.42 -1.62 3.02
CA MET A 115 14.75 -2.71 2.32
C MET A 115 15.33 -4.06 2.75
N LEU A 116 14.48 -4.97 3.27
CA LEU A 116 14.86 -6.31 3.69
C LEU A 116 14.71 -7.33 2.56
N TYR A 117 13.67 -7.21 1.77
CA TYR A 117 13.36 -8.17 0.71
C TYR A 117 12.55 -7.51 -0.40
N LYS A 118 12.82 -7.89 -1.64
CA LYS A 118 12.02 -7.46 -2.80
C LYS A 118 11.67 -8.66 -3.67
N VAL A 119 10.47 -8.63 -4.22
CA VAL A 119 10.01 -9.55 -5.26
C VAL A 119 9.29 -8.76 -6.34
N SER A 120 9.67 -9.00 -7.59
CA SER A 120 9.06 -8.32 -8.75
C SER A 120 7.92 -9.13 -9.35
N GLU A 121 7.05 -8.42 -10.05
CA GLU A 121 5.94 -8.93 -10.85
C GLU A 121 5.84 -8.13 -12.14
N SER A 122 5.72 -8.81 -13.26
CA SER A 122 5.54 -8.16 -14.56
C SER A 122 4.15 -7.55 -14.69
N ILE A 123 4.07 -6.38 -15.29
CA ILE A 123 2.81 -5.73 -15.63
C ILE A 123 2.42 -6.13 -17.05
N ALA A 124 1.37 -6.94 -17.19
CA ALA A 124 0.87 -7.34 -18.49
C ALA A 124 0.12 -6.19 -19.19
N SER A 125 0.06 -6.24 -20.52
CA SER A 125 -0.58 -5.19 -21.34
C SER A 125 -2.08 -5.02 -21.04
N ASP A 126 -2.73 -6.03 -20.49
CA ASP A 126 -4.14 -6.04 -20.12
C ASP A 126 -4.38 -5.86 -18.60
N ASP A 127 -3.30 -5.73 -17.81
CA ASP A 127 -3.47 -5.50 -16.37
C ASP A 127 -4.15 -4.17 -16.07
N THR A 128 -5.12 -4.25 -15.19
CA THR A 128 -5.74 -3.09 -14.53
C THR A 128 -5.16 -2.90 -13.12
N ALA A 129 -5.44 -1.77 -12.49
CA ALA A 129 -5.07 -1.60 -11.08
C ALA A 129 -5.69 -2.67 -10.17
N ALA A 130 -6.88 -3.18 -10.50
CA ALA A 130 -7.52 -4.26 -9.76
C ALA A 130 -6.79 -5.60 -9.94
N SER A 131 -6.52 -6.03 -11.18
CA SER A 131 -5.83 -7.31 -11.42
C SER A 131 -4.41 -7.30 -10.83
N LEU A 132 -3.71 -6.18 -10.96
CA LEU A 132 -2.38 -6.02 -10.41
C LEU A 132 -2.38 -6.02 -8.87
N HIS A 133 -3.39 -5.40 -8.25
CA HIS A 133 -3.60 -5.49 -6.81
C HIS A 133 -3.76 -6.94 -6.34
N ASP A 134 -4.54 -7.74 -7.08
CA ASP A 134 -4.75 -9.15 -6.72
C ASP A 134 -3.45 -9.97 -6.88
N LYS A 135 -2.66 -9.74 -7.93
CA LYS A 135 -1.32 -10.32 -8.08
C LYS A 135 -0.41 -9.96 -6.90
N MET A 136 -0.38 -8.67 -6.52
CA MET A 136 0.40 -8.21 -5.37
C MET A 136 -0.06 -8.88 -4.07
N ALA A 137 -1.36 -9.01 -3.84
CA ALA A 137 -1.89 -9.66 -2.64
C ALA A 137 -1.44 -11.13 -2.53
N ALA A 138 -1.34 -11.85 -3.66
CA ALA A 138 -0.81 -13.22 -3.67
C ALA A 138 0.69 -13.27 -3.31
N LEU A 139 1.49 -12.32 -3.78
CA LEU A 139 2.92 -12.23 -3.48
C LEU A 139 3.20 -11.87 -2.02
N VAL A 140 2.37 -11.04 -1.40
CA VAL A 140 2.55 -10.53 -0.03
C VAL A 140 2.72 -11.68 0.97
N ALA A 141 1.87 -12.70 0.93
CA ALA A 141 1.91 -13.80 1.88
C ALA A 141 3.25 -14.56 1.84
N THR A 142 3.76 -14.80 0.63
CA THR A 142 5.06 -15.45 0.43
C THR A 142 6.20 -14.55 0.86
N ALA A 143 6.20 -13.29 0.45
CA ALA A 143 7.26 -12.33 0.75
C ALA A 143 7.45 -12.14 2.27
N ILE A 144 6.37 -11.86 2.99
CA ILE A 144 6.46 -11.64 4.44
C ILE A 144 6.82 -12.92 5.19
N SER A 145 6.26 -14.08 4.78
CA SER A 145 6.61 -15.36 5.40
C SER A 145 8.09 -15.72 5.19
N THR A 146 8.65 -15.37 4.04
CA THR A 146 10.07 -15.57 3.74
C THR A 146 10.95 -14.77 4.70
N VAL A 147 10.65 -13.48 4.89
CA VAL A 147 11.39 -12.61 5.80
C VAL A 147 11.27 -13.06 7.25
N LEU A 148 10.06 -13.44 7.69
CA LEU A 148 9.82 -13.85 9.09
C LEU A 148 10.48 -15.17 9.47
N LYS A 149 10.81 -16.05 8.51
CA LYS A 149 11.54 -17.32 8.80
C LYS A 149 12.96 -17.08 9.30
N ASP A 150 13.61 -15.99 8.89
CA ASP A 150 14.95 -15.63 9.33
C ASP A 150 15.10 -14.10 9.39
N LEU A 151 14.24 -13.47 10.21
CA LEU A 151 14.18 -12.02 10.30
C LEU A 151 15.53 -11.38 10.64
N ALA A 152 16.30 -12.02 11.54
CA ALA A 152 17.60 -11.51 11.95
C ALA A 152 18.60 -11.44 10.77
N ALA A 153 18.62 -12.46 9.90
CA ALA A 153 19.47 -12.45 8.71
C ALA A 153 19.04 -11.36 7.71
N TYR A 154 17.74 -11.20 7.48
CA TYR A 154 17.23 -10.14 6.61
C TYR A 154 17.51 -8.74 7.16
N GLN A 155 17.37 -8.52 8.47
CA GLN A 155 17.72 -7.24 9.10
C GLN A 155 19.23 -6.97 9.02
N ALA A 156 20.09 -7.98 9.19
CA ALA A 156 21.54 -7.83 9.07
C ALA A 156 21.99 -7.49 7.64
N GLN A 157 21.21 -7.85 6.62
CA GLN A 157 21.49 -7.62 5.20
C GLN A 157 20.63 -6.51 4.61
N ALA A 158 19.96 -5.72 5.45
CA ALA A 158 19.08 -4.64 5.02
C ALA A 158 19.84 -3.62 4.15
N ILE A 159 19.21 -3.19 3.08
CA ILE A 159 19.79 -2.29 2.08
C ILE A 159 19.14 -0.91 2.20
N ALA A 160 19.96 0.10 2.48
CA ALA A 160 19.51 1.48 2.50
C ALA A 160 19.00 1.91 1.12
N GLN A 161 17.92 2.67 1.09
CA GLN A 161 17.37 3.19 -0.15
C GLN A 161 18.23 4.33 -0.70
N ASN A 162 18.42 4.35 -2.03
CA ASN A 162 19.06 5.48 -2.70
C ASN A 162 18.02 6.57 -3.00
N ASP A 163 18.06 7.66 -2.25
CA ASP A 163 17.12 8.78 -2.37
C ASP A 163 17.15 9.44 -3.75
N SER A 164 18.25 9.40 -4.48
CA SER A 164 18.33 9.95 -5.84
C SER A 164 17.49 9.19 -6.87
N GLN A 165 17.09 7.96 -6.55
CA GLN A 165 16.22 7.11 -7.38
C GLN A 165 14.77 7.09 -6.88
N ALA A 166 14.50 7.77 -5.78
CA ALA A 166 13.17 7.79 -5.20
C ALA A 166 12.23 8.73 -5.97
N ASN A 167 11.00 8.29 -6.12
CA ASN A 167 9.87 9.12 -6.51
C ASN A 167 8.66 8.80 -5.64
N TYR A 168 7.58 9.58 -5.78
CA TYR A 168 6.43 9.47 -4.90
C TYR A 168 5.17 9.10 -5.67
N ALA A 169 4.44 8.15 -5.11
CA ALA A 169 3.12 7.70 -5.52
C ALA A 169 2.04 8.46 -4.74
N GLU A 170 1.72 9.65 -5.21
CA GLU A 170 0.70 10.48 -4.59
C GLU A 170 -0.67 9.78 -4.61
N LYS A 171 -1.45 10.06 -3.56
CA LYS A 171 -2.82 9.56 -3.45
C LYS A 171 -3.64 10.03 -4.66
N LEU A 172 -4.39 9.09 -5.25
CA LEU A 172 -5.29 9.40 -6.36
C LEU A 172 -6.42 10.35 -5.93
N ILE A 173 -6.78 11.24 -6.83
CA ILE A 173 -7.94 12.11 -6.70
C ILE A 173 -8.93 11.86 -7.84
N LYS A 174 -10.21 12.20 -7.60
CA LYS A 174 -11.29 11.88 -8.56
C LYS A 174 -11.13 12.56 -9.91
N THR A 175 -10.53 13.75 -9.93
CA THR A 175 -10.31 14.53 -11.15
C THR A 175 -9.29 13.91 -12.09
N GLU A 176 -8.39 13.07 -11.60
CA GLU A 176 -7.45 12.32 -12.45
C GLU A 176 -8.16 11.33 -13.40
N GLY A 177 -9.41 11.01 -13.13
CA GLY A 177 -10.23 10.18 -14.01
C GLY A 177 -10.70 10.87 -15.28
N GLU A 178 -10.64 12.20 -15.38
CA GLU A 178 -11.04 12.91 -16.59
C GLU A 178 -10.01 12.67 -17.71
N VAL A 179 -10.50 12.18 -18.86
CA VAL A 179 -9.63 11.85 -19.99
C VAL A 179 -9.31 13.12 -20.77
N ASP A 180 -8.03 13.44 -20.87
CA ASP A 180 -7.51 14.45 -21.77
C ASP A 180 -7.22 13.82 -23.15
N TRP A 181 -8.12 14.01 -24.10
CA TRP A 181 -8.02 13.44 -25.45
C TRP A 181 -6.87 14.01 -26.28
N SER A 182 -6.16 15.04 -25.81
CA SER A 182 -4.95 15.54 -26.46
C SER A 182 -3.71 14.71 -26.16
N GLN A 183 -3.78 13.80 -25.16
CA GLN A 183 -2.69 12.91 -24.80
C GLN A 183 -2.51 11.78 -25.81
N PRO A 184 -1.32 11.18 -25.90
CA PRO A 184 -1.09 9.99 -26.71
C PRO A 184 -2.04 8.83 -26.33
N ALA A 185 -2.49 8.04 -27.31
CA ALA A 185 -3.40 6.91 -27.11
C ALA A 185 -2.90 5.93 -26.02
N SER A 186 -1.58 5.67 -26.00
CA SER A 186 -0.96 4.81 -24.97
C SER A 186 -1.05 5.39 -23.55
N ALA A 187 -1.04 6.73 -23.40
CA ALA A 187 -1.22 7.35 -22.10
C ALA A 187 -2.68 7.28 -21.63
N ILE A 188 -3.63 7.49 -22.55
CA ILE A 188 -5.05 7.37 -22.28
C ILE A 188 -5.40 5.91 -21.92
N GLU A 189 -4.85 4.97 -22.64
CA GLU A 189 -5.03 3.53 -22.38
C GLU A 189 -4.54 3.17 -20.97
N ARG A 190 -3.33 3.58 -20.59
CA ARG A 190 -2.81 3.39 -19.24
C ARG A 190 -3.65 4.09 -18.17
N GLN A 191 -4.18 5.29 -18.47
CA GLN A 191 -5.09 5.99 -17.57
C GLN A 191 -6.36 5.17 -17.30
N ILE A 192 -6.97 4.61 -18.34
CA ILE A 192 -8.17 3.78 -18.23
C ILE A 192 -7.90 2.55 -17.35
N ARG A 193 -6.84 1.80 -17.63
CA ARG A 193 -6.46 0.60 -16.86
C ARG A 193 -6.00 0.94 -15.45
N GLY A 194 -5.11 1.92 -15.32
CA GLY A 194 -4.52 2.32 -14.05
C GLY A 194 -5.51 2.94 -13.06
N LEU A 195 -6.64 3.46 -13.54
CA LEU A 195 -7.69 4.03 -12.69
C LEU A 195 -8.91 3.10 -12.51
N THR A 196 -8.89 1.91 -13.09
CA THR A 196 -9.96 0.92 -12.94
C THR A 196 -9.72 0.05 -11.71
N PRO A 197 -10.66 -0.09 -10.77
CA PRO A 197 -12.06 0.40 -10.81
C PRO A 197 -12.25 1.80 -10.23
N TRP A 198 -11.27 2.38 -9.56
CA TRP A 198 -11.38 3.67 -8.89
C TRP A 198 -10.14 4.55 -9.16
N PRO A 199 -10.33 5.85 -9.42
CA PRO A 199 -11.58 6.62 -9.51
C PRO A 199 -12.41 6.33 -10.76
N GLY A 200 -11.88 5.58 -11.71
CA GLY A 200 -12.44 5.29 -13.02
C GLY A 200 -12.25 6.42 -14.02
N ALA A 201 -11.91 6.06 -15.26
CA ALA A 201 -11.78 7.04 -16.34
C ALA A 201 -13.16 7.54 -16.81
N TYR A 202 -13.23 8.80 -17.21
CA TYR A 202 -14.46 9.41 -17.72
C TYR A 202 -14.16 10.57 -18.67
N THR A 203 -15.16 10.92 -19.46
CA THR A 203 -15.16 12.12 -20.30
C THR A 203 -16.54 12.79 -20.24
N PHE A 204 -16.67 13.92 -20.95
CA PHE A 204 -17.95 14.58 -21.13
C PHE A 204 -18.38 14.51 -22.59
N LEU A 205 -19.61 14.07 -22.83
CA LEU A 205 -20.27 14.06 -24.13
C LEU A 205 -21.55 14.89 -24.04
N ALA A 206 -21.66 15.94 -24.82
CA ALA A 206 -22.77 16.89 -24.77
C ALA A 206 -23.12 17.37 -23.34
N GLY A 207 -22.07 17.65 -22.54
CA GLY A 207 -22.20 18.08 -21.14
C GLY A 207 -22.57 16.99 -20.12
N GLN A 208 -22.73 15.75 -20.55
CA GLN A 208 -22.98 14.61 -19.68
C GLN A 208 -21.72 13.81 -19.43
N ARG A 209 -21.48 13.44 -18.16
CA ARG A 209 -20.35 12.59 -17.77
C ARG A 209 -20.57 11.15 -18.22
N VAL A 210 -19.68 10.67 -19.05
CA VAL A 210 -19.67 9.29 -19.56
C VAL A 210 -18.45 8.57 -19.01
N LYS A 211 -18.63 7.34 -18.49
CA LYS A 211 -17.50 6.50 -18.04
C LYS A 211 -16.85 5.84 -19.24
N VAL A 212 -15.51 5.80 -19.22
CA VAL A 212 -14.70 5.01 -20.15
C VAL A 212 -14.26 3.76 -19.40
N LEU A 213 -14.73 2.60 -19.83
CA LEU A 213 -14.54 1.33 -19.10
C LEU A 213 -13.34 0.54 -19.59
N ALA A 214 -13.07 0.60 -20.89
CA ALA A 214 -11.97 -0.08 -21.54
C ALA A 214 -11.59 0.66 -22.83
N SER A 215 -10.41 0.39 -23.33
CA SER A 215 -9.92 0.77 -24.67
C SER A 215 -9.50 -0.49 -25.42
N LEU A 216 -9.53 -0.42 -26.73
CA LEU A 216 -9.08 -1.48 -27.65
C LEU A 216 -7.69 -1.12 -28.18
#